data_062075321ab10b3b8db7239994b21679
#
_entry.id   062075321ab10b3b8db7239994b21679
#
_cell.length_a   1.000
_cell.length_b   1.000
_cell.length_c   1.000
_cell.angle_alpha   90.00
_cell.angle_beta   90.00
_cell.angle_gamma   90.00
#
_symmetry.space_group_name_H-M   'P 1'
#
loop_
_entity.id
_entity.type
_entity.pdbx_description
1 polymer ?
#
loop_
_entity_poly.entity_id
_entity_poly.type
_entity_poly.pdbx_seq_one_letter_code
_entity_poly.pdbx_strand_id
1 'polypeptide(L)'
;MFKIINTLLLFAFVLCIHKNATAQQDWKDINTVEEVCTNYTETIENMLDQFNLDYPGLEKVKRDFENGNLVNACYELLEYYKNGNTASDLRKTLPKKTDQTKSETDTILNNVFVVQNVRGKVPYLTNGHRDWYYKGPNNDKEWAWLSNRHSQLNNVFNTYLETGNPKYAQYIDLFLKDFIILGMPYPAVKSSTSVWRGLEVSFRAKVWPKIFYGLLGSDYISPATQLLLLSSLPDHAHYNRNFHSSNNWLTMEISALATVAAYFPEYKNSEEWLDYAIETMTQSMKDQVYADGVQTELSSHYHNVSLHNFELFQEICDRANRKLPDFYNRTIEAMYGYIAHMVRPSGFRVMNNDGDRGSDQNLILKGAKKFGHEDWEYIVTNGQTGRRPEDGPSYFYPWAGHFVSRSDFDRDAHWSFFDMGPWGSGHQHNDKLHLSVSAYGQDFLVDSGRFAYTGEVAEKFRPYAQSSAGHNLLLIDGKGQQNGPRLANKPLGEDHFKIATNFDYASSSFDQFMDLEGSVKHTRVVFYVRGQFWVVVDNIETDRPRRIDALWHWHPENTVVKDRYTVKTLNERGNLTL
;
A
#
# COMPACT_ATOMS: atom_id res chain seq x y z
N MET A 1 8.47 -63.29 45.74
CA MET A 1 9.78 -62.73 45.34
C MET A 1 9.77 -61.96 43.99
N PHE A 2 8.78 -62.13 43.14
CA PHE A 2 8.70 -61.46 41.80
C PHE A 2 8.03 -60.05 41.83
N LYS A 3 7.35 -59.62 42.91
CA LYS A 3 6.69 -58.31 42.97
C LYS A 3 7.56 -57.17 43.53
N ILE A 4 8.67 -57.49 44.16
CA ILE A 4 9.58 -56.47 44.77
C ILE A 4 10.62 -55.97 43.75
N ILE A 5 10.98 -56.78 42.76
CA ILE A 5 11.97 -56.44 41.72
C ILE A 5 11.41 -55.45 40.71
N ASN A 6 10.11 -55.53 40.38
CA ASN A 6 9.49 -54.59 39.44
C ASN A 6 9.26 -53.16 40.02
N THR A 7 9.15 -53.01 41.32
CA THR A 7 8.98 -51.69 41.96
C THR A 7 10.30 -50.94 42.09
N LEU A 8 11.44 -51.65 42.22
CA LEU A 8 12.77 -51.04 42.24
C LEU A 8 13.27 -50.61 40.87
N LEU A 9 12.88 -51.32 39.78
CA LEU A 9 13.18 -50.94 38.40
C LEU A 9 12.35 -49.73 37.92
N LEU A 10 11.10 -49.54 38.42
CA LEU A 10 10.30 -48.34 38.12
C LEU A 10 10.83 -47.11 38.87
N PHE A 11 11.40 -47.24 40.09
CA PHE A 11 11.98 -46.11 40.81
C PHE A 11 13.35 -45.69 40.25
N ALA A 12 14.15 -46.61 39.65
CA ALA A 12 15.38 -46.28 38.98
C ALA A 12 15.18 -45.59 37.62
N PHE A 13 14.04 -45.85 36.95
CA PHE A 13 13.70 -45.19 35.66
C PHE A 13 13.09 -43.79 35.86
N VAL A 14 12.48 -43.51 37.03
CA VAL A 14 11.93 -42.19 37.33
C VAL A 14 13.02 -41.21 37.84
N LEU A 15 14.16 -41.72 38.34
CA LEU A 15 15.27 -40.88 38.81
C LEU A 15 16.27 -40.48 37.72
N CYS A 16 16.15 -40.99 36.48
CA CYS A 16 16.99 -40.58 35.34
C CYS A 16 16.37 -39.56 34.39
N ILE A 17 15.14 -39.05 34.67
CA ILE A 17 14.50 -37.99 33.85
C ILE A 17 14.37 -36.69 34.68
N HIS A 18 15.31 -36.39 35.53
CA HIS A 18 15.58 -35.02 35.94
C HIS A 18 16.72 -34.50 35.04
N LYS A 19 16.44 -34.33 33.73
CA LYS A 19 17.15 -33.30 32.98
C LYS A 19 16.86 -31.99 33.72
N ASN A 20 17.91 -31.36 34.20
CA ASN A 20 17.88 -30.00 34.72
C ASN A 20 17.02 -29.13 33.76
N ALA A 21 15.78 -28.87 34.13
CA ALA A 21 15.07 -27.75 33.60
C ALA A 21 15.78 -26.51 34.18
N THR A 22 16.86 -26.10 33.53
CA THR A 22 17.37 -24.74 33.70
C THR A 22 16.18 -23.84 33.43
N ALA A 23 15.80 -23.02 34.40
CA ALA A 23 14.75 -22.03 34.22
C ALA A 23 15.10 -21.27 32.91
N GLN A 24 14.19 -21.30 31.92
CA GLN A 24 14.42 -20.62 30.68
C GLN A 24 14.68 -19.14 30.99
N GLN A 25 15.80 -18.60 30.52
CA GLN A 25 16.17 -17.20 30.71
C GLN A 25 15.05 -16.30 30.21
N ASP A 26 14.74 -15.20 30.90
CA ASP A 26 13.76 -14.23 30.43
C ASP A 26 14.24 -13.70 29.04
N TRP A 27 13.36 -13.72 28.05
CA TRP A 27 13.69 -13.30 26.70
C TRP A 27 14.28 -11.87 26.63
N LYS A 28 13.96 -11.01 27.60
CA LYS A 28 14.48 -9.64 27.69
C LYS A 28 15.96 -9.59 28.02
N ASP A 29 16.43 -10.59 28.74
CA ASP A 29 17.81 -10.69 29.21
C ASP A 29 18.73 -11.41 28.24
N ILE A 30 18.18 -11.94 27.10
CA ILE A 30 18.97 -12.57 26.04
C ILE A 30 19.52 -11.48 25.13
N ASN A 31 20.79 -11.10 25.33
CA ASN A 31 21.42 -9.97 24.64
C ASN A 31 22.72 -10.34 23.91
N THR A 32 23.44 -11.37 24.36
CA THR A 32 24.72 -11.78 23.76
C THR A 32 24.56 -12.87 22.71
N VAL A 33 25.62 -13.12 21.95
CA VAL A 33 25.68 -14.22 20.98
C VAL A 33 25.55 -15.57 21.69
N GLU A 34 26.24 -15.74 22.83
CA GLU A 34 26.21 -16.98 23.62
C GLU A 34 24.80 -17.29 24.12
N GLU A 35 24.12 -16.26 24.66
CA GLU A 35 22.76 -16.41 25.18
C GLU A 35 21.76 -16.79 24.09
N VAL A 36 21.79 -16.14 22.92
CA VAL A 36 20.86 -16.49 21.83
C VAL A 36 21.18 -17.86 21.23
N CYS A 37 22.45 -18.21 21.06
CA CYS A 37 22.85 -19.54 20.61
C CYS A 37 22.44 -20.65 21.59
N THR A 38 22.42 -20.35 22.89
CA THR A 38 22.02 -21.32 23.92
C THR A 38 20.50 -21.48 24.01
N ASN A 39 19.77 -20.36 23.99
CA ASN A 39 18.31 -20.37 24.19
C ASN A 39 17.51 -20.67 22.90
N TYR A 40 18.09 -20.38 21.72
CA TYR A 40 17.47 -20.53 20.40
C TYR A 40 18.40 -21.26 19.42
N THR A 41 19.08 -22.31 19.88
CA THR A 41 20.11 -23.05 19.10
C THR A 41 19.61 -23.45 17.72
N GLU A 42 18.46 -24.13 17.64
CA GLU A 42 17.87 -24.58 16.37
C GLU A 42 17.55 -23.39 15.44
N THR A 43 17.03 -22.28 15.96
CA THR A 43 16.73 -21.08 15.18
C THR A 43 18.00 -20.49 14.57
N ILE A 44 19.10 -20.44 15.33
CA ILE A 44 20.38 -19.86 14.88
C ILE A 44 21.11 -20.81 13.90
N GLU A 45 21.07 -22.12 14.12
CA GLU A 45 21.58 -23.11 13.16
C GLU A 45 20.81 -23.00 11.83
N ASN A 46 19.49 -23.00 11.88
CA ASN A 46 18.64 -22.81 10.69
C ASN A 46 18.89 -21.47 9.99
N MET A 47 19.19 -20.41 10.74
CA MET A 47 19.59 -19.11 10.17
C MET A 47 20.86 -19.26 9.33
N LEU A 48 21.93 -19.86 9.89
CA LEU A 48 23.19 -20.05 9.16
C LEU A 48 23.00 -20.96 7.94
N ASP A 49 22.12 -21.96 8.02
CA ASP A 49 21.76 -22.81 6.90
C ASP A 49 21.03 -22.07 5.76
N GLN A 50 20.43 -20.90 6.02
CA GLN A 50 19.83 -20.05 4.98
C GLN A 50 20.88 -19.24 4.20
N PHE A 51 22.10 -19.04 4.75
CA PHE A 51 23.15 -18.31 4.07
C PHE A 51 23.90 -19.17 3.05
N ASN A 52 24.24 -18.59 1.89
CA ASN A 52 25.26 -19.13 1.00
C ASN A 52 26.63 -18.86 1.62
N LEU A 53 27.15 -19.80 2.40
CA LEU A 53 28.42 -19.66 3.10
C LEU A 53 29.65 -19.60 2.16
N ASP A 54 29.47 -19.86 0.85
CA ASP A 54 30.47 -19.60 -0.19
C ASP A 54 30.40 -18.17 -0.74
N TYR A 55 29.51 -17.34 -0.22
CA TYR A 55 29.43 -15.94 -0.60
C TYR A 55 30.71 -15.20 -0.16
N PRO A 56 31.29 -14.32 -1.02
CA PRO A 56 32.55 -13.61 -0.71
C PRO A 56 32.50 -12.87 0.63
N GLY A 57 33.45 -13.15 1.50
CA GLY A 57 33.57 -12.56 2.84
C GLY A 57 32.97 -13.40 3.97
N LEU A 58 32.30 -14.52 3.66
CA LEU A 58 31.74 -15.43 4.67
C LEU A 58 32.65 -16.64 4.95
N GLU A 59 33.89 -16.67 4.48
CA GLU A 59 34.83 -17.81 4.62
C GLU A 59 35.09 -18.19 6.08
N LYS A 60 35.13 -17.19 6.97
CA LYS A 60 35.32 -17.43 8.41
C LYS A 60 34.04 -18.00 9.05
N VAL A 61 32.89 -17.47 8.67
CA VAL A 61 31.57 -17.97 9.12
C VAL A 61 31.43 -19.43 8.75
N LYS A 62 31.71 -19.77 7.47
CA LYS A 62 31.68 -21.13 6.96
C LYS A 62 32.55 -22.07 7.78
N ARG A 63 33.84 -21.71 7.92
CA ARG A 63 34.82 -22.52 8.65
C ARG A 63 34.35 -22.81 10.10
N ASP A 64 33.88 -21.78 10.81
CA ASP A 64 33.53 -21.94 12.22
C ASP A 64 32.21 -22.72 12.36
N PHE A 65 31.26 -22.54 11.47
CA PHE A 65 30.00 -23.30 11.46
C PHE A 65 30.23 -24.78 11.12
N GLU A 66 31.02 -25.09 10.07
CA GLU A 66 31.37 -26.47 9.69
C GLU A 66 32.16 -27.21 10.79
N ASN A 67 32.90 -26.48 11.63
CA ASN A 67 33.60 -27.04 12.79
C ASN A 67 32.72 -27.16 14.05
N GLY A 68 31.41 -26.83 13.97
CA GLY A 68 30.48 -26.89 15.09
C GLY A 68 30.63 -25.74 16.08
N ASN A 69 31.35 -24.66 15.73
CA ASN A 69 31.55 -23.48 16.57
C ASN A 69 30.47 -22.42 16.29
N LEU A 70 29.20 -22.73 16.63
CA LEU A 70 28.04 -21.89 16.35
C LEU A 70 28.23 -20.43 16.82
N VAL A 71 28.72 -20.25 18.05
CA VAL A 71 28.93 -18.93 18.66
C VAL A 71 29.94 -18.11 17.85
N ASN A 72 31.09 -18.71 17.49
CA ASN A 72 32.09 -18.01 16.70
C ASN A 72 31.58 -17.70 15.28
N ALA A 73 30.86 -18.61 14.64
CA ALA A 73 30.23 -18.35 13.34
C ALA A 73 29.29 -17.15 13.38
N CYS A 74 28.50 -16.99 14.45
CA CYS A 74 27.63 -15.84 14.65
C CYS A 74 28.41 -14.54 14.88
N TYR A 75 29.50 -14.55 15.63
CA TYR A 75 30.36 -13.37 15.77
C TYR A 75 30.97 -12.94 14.44
N GLU A 76 31.51 -13.88 13.66
CA GLU A 76 32.08 -13.59 12.34
C GLU A 76 31.01 -13.08 11.35
N LEU A 77 29.76 -13.56 11.43
CA LEU A 77 28.65 -13.06 10.62
C LEU A 77 28.29 -11.61 10.99
N LEU A 78 28.23 -11.27 12.27
CA LEU A 78 27.95 -9.90 12.70
C LEU A 78 29.11 -8.94 12.32
N GLU A 79 30.36 -9.40 12.44
CA GLU A 79 31.54 -8.63 11.99
C GLU A 79 31.55 -8.43 10.45
N TYR A 80 31.12 -9.44 9.67
CA TYR A 80 30.95 -9.32 8.22
C TYR A 80 29.99 -8.17 7.90
N TYR A 81 28.80 -8.13 8.50
CA TYR A 81 27.85 -7.05 8.26
C TYR A 81 28.35 -5.70 8.76
N LYS A 82 28.99 -5.65 9.92
CA LYS A 82 29.49 -4.42 10.53
C LYS A 82 30.56 -3.76 9.66
N ASN A 83 31.50 -4.53 9.14
CA ASN A 83 32.68 -4.05 8.40
C ASN A 83 32.47 -4.02 6.87
N GLY A 84 31.44 -4.67 6.34
CA GLY A 84 31.14 -4.72 4.91
C GLY A 84 30.53 -3.44 4.37
N ASN A 85 30.42 -3.35 3.04
CA ASN A 85 29.79 -2.23 2.34
C ASN A 85 28.37 -2.56 1.81
N THR A 86 27.84 -3.73 2.12
CA THR A 86 26.48 -4.10 1.74
C THR A 86 25.49 -3.08 2.30
N ALA A 87 24.53 -2.68 1.48
CA ALA A 87 23.51 -1.70 1.83
C ALA A 87 24.05 -0.33 2.32
N SER A 88 25.08 0.20 1.67
CA SER A 88 25.72 1.49 2.03
C SER A 88 24.72 2.67 2.11
N ASP A 89 23.67 2.65 1.31
CA ASP A 89 22.58 3.65 1.30
C ASP A 89 21.71 3.61 2.58
N LEU A 90 21.61 2.46 3.22
CA LEU A 90 20.86 2.30 4.47
C LEU A 90 21.70 2.59 5.71
N ARG A 91 23.03 2.52 5.60
CA ARG A 91 23.93 2.79 6.73
C ARG A 91 23.83 4.25 7.16
N LYS A 92 23.89 4.48 8.47
CA LYS A 92 23.78 5.81 9.07
C LYS A 92 24.99 6.10 9.96
N THR A 93 25.39 7.36 9.99
CA THR A 93 26.30 7.84 11.03
C THR A 93 25.54 7.87 12.35
N LEU A 94 26.01 7.09 13.32
CA LEU A 94 25.35 7.03 14.62
C LEU A 94 25.57 8.36 15.39
N PRO A 95 24.53 8.87 16.04
CA PRO A 95 24.61 10.12 16.78
C PRO A 95 25.38 9.95 18.09
N LYS A 96 25.91 11.05 18.62
CA LYS A 96 26.46 11.07 19.98
C LYS A 96 25.33 10.89 21.00
N LYS A 97 25.62 10.21 22.10
CA LYS A 97 24.67 10.02 23.21
C LYS A 97 24.20 11.35 23.79
N THR A 98 22.88 11.49 23.95
CA THR A 98 22.25 12.61 24.65
C THR A 98 21.04 12.15 25.47
N ASP A 99 20.42 13.07 26.23
CA ASP A 99 19.18 12.85 26.97
C ASP A 99 17.98 13.56 26.32
N GLN A 100 18.12 14.04 25.07
CA GLN A 100 17.02 14.72 24.35
C GLN A 100 15.87 13.77 24.09
N THR A 101 14.64 14.27 24.23
CA THR A 101 13.41 13.50 24.05
C THR A 101 12.45 14.17 23.11
N LYS A 102 11.59 13.36 22.46
CA LYS A 102 10.44 13.83 21.66
C LYS A 102 9.16 13.21 22.21
N SER A 103 8.26 14.03 22.72
CA SER A 103 7.02 13.61 23.39
C SER A 103 6.13 12.70 22.54
N GLU A 104 6.04 12.98 21.22
CA GLU A 104 5.26 12.16 20.29
C GLU A 104 5.82 10.75 20.17
N THR A 105 7.17 10.63 20.05
CA THR A 105 7.82 9.33 19.98
C THR A 105 7.78 8.60 21.32
N ASP A 106 7.86 9.32 22.43
CA ASP A 106 7.76 8.75 23.78
C ASP A 106 6.41 8.03 24.02
N THR A 107 5.35 8.43 23.34
CA THR A 107 4.08 7.70 23.38
C THR A 107 4.20 6.31 22.76
N ILE A 108 4.99 6.17 21.69
CA ILE A 108 5.26 4.88 21.03
C ILE A 108 6.04 3.96 21.99
N LEU A 109 7.01 4.50 22.74
CA LEU A 109 7.78 3.74 23.74
C LEU A 109 6.88 3.16 24.85
N ASN A 110 5.74 3.78 25.11
CA ASN A 110 4.71 3.28 26.03
C ASN A 110 3.72 2.30 25.37
N ASN A 111 4.03 1.77 24.18
CA ASN A 111 3.18 0.91 23.35
C ASN A 111 1.85 1.57 22.97
N VAL A 112 1.82 2.88 22.88
CA VAL A 112 0.64 3.62 22.42
C VAL A 112 0.81 3.94 20.94
N PHE A 113 -0.04 3.37 20.11
CA PHE A 113 -0.03 3.56 18.67
C PHE A 113 -1.29 4.30 18.21
N VAL A 114 -1.15 5.07 17.14
CA VAL A 114 -2.28 5.69 16.44
C VAL A 114 -2.39 5.02 15.08
N VAL A 115 -3.48 4.30 14.87
CA VAL A 115 -3.79 3.56 13.65
C VAL A 115 -5.12 4.08 13.11
N GLN A 116 -5.15 4.61 11.89
CA GLN A 116 -6.34 5.20 11.28
C GLN A 116 -7.08 6.19 12.21
N ASN A 117 -6.31 7.08 12.86
CA ASN A 117 -6.79 8.05 13.84
C ASN A 117 -7.35 7.45 15.15
N VAL A 118 -7.27 6.14 15.34
CA VAL A 118 -7.65 5.46 16.58
C VAL A 118 -6.42 5.23 17.44
N ARG A 119 -6.35 5.89 18.60
CA ARG A 119 -5.27 5.75 19.58
C ARG A 119 -5.55 4.54 20.47
N GLY A 120 -4.61 3.58 20.52
CA GLY A 120 -4.71 2.40 21.35
C GLY A 120 -3.38 2.08 22.05
N LYS A 121 -3.45 1.48 23.23
CA LYS A 121 -2.30 0.97 23.96
C LYS A 121 -2.28 -0.55 23.87
N VAL A 122 -1.23 -1.11 23.26
CA VAL A 122 -1.03 -2.56 23.20
C VAL A 122 -0.69 -3.08 24.60
N PRO A 123 -1.49 -4.01 25.15
CA PRO A 123 -1.23 -4.58 26.48
C PRO A 123 -0.04 -5.56 26.44
N TYR A 124 0.46 -5.86 27.62
CA TYR A 124 1.39 -6.98 27.80
C TYR A 124 0.63 -8.22 28.28
N LEU A 125 1.08 -9.37 27.79
CA LEU A 125 0.67 -10.69 28.25
C LEU A 125 1.32 -10.99 29.62
N THR A 126 0.87 -12.03 30.32
CA THR A 126 1.37 -12.45 31.62
C THR A 126 2.86 -12.85 31.61
N ASN A 127 3.37 -13.30 30.46
CA ASN A 127 4.79 -13.63 30.24
C ASN A 127 5.64 -12.42 29.81
N GLY A 128 5.11 -11.22 29.89
CA GLY A 128 5.82 -9.97 29.61
C GLY A 128 5.99 -9.61 28.14
N HIS A 129 5.49 -10.44 27.22
CA HIS A 129 5.43 -10.13 25.81
C HIS A 129 4.28 -9.16 25.48
N ARG A 130 4.38 -8.39 24.39
CA ARG A 130 3.26 -7.61 23.87
C ARG A 130 2.18 -8.52 23.29
N ASP A 131 0.92 -8.14 23.45
CA ASP A 131 -0.18 -8.81 22.75
C ASP A 131 -0.24 -8.35 21.29
N TRP A 132 0.48 -9.03 20.41
CA TRP A 132 0.51 -8.75 18.97
C TRP A 132 -0.81 -9.04 18.24
N TYR A 133 -1.77 -9.67 18.94
CA TYR A 133 -3.12 -9.96 18.44
C TYR A 133 -4.16 -8.95 18.92
N TYR A 134 -3.75 -7.96 19.74
CA TYR A 134 -4.65 -6.93 20.24
C TYR A 134 -5.27 -6.12 19.11
N LYS A 135 -6.60 -6.07 19.07
CA LYS A 135 -7.39 -5.44 18.00
C LYS A 135 -7.70 -3.96 18.25
N GLY A 136 -6.94 -3.30 19.07
CA GLY A 136 -7.19 -1.91 19.44
C GLY A 136 -8.39 -1.74 20.39
N PRO A 137 -8.68 -0.49 20.79
CA PRO A 137 -9.76 -0.22 21.75
C PRO A 137 -11.16 -0.53 21.21
N ASN A 138 -11.33 -0.55 19.89
CA ASN A 138 -12.62 -0.78 19.21
C ASN A 138 -12.78 -2.24 18.74
N ASN A 139 -11.91 -3.16 19.17
CA ASN A 139 -11.90 -4.56 18.72
C ASN A 139 -11.84 -4.73 17.19
N ASP A 140 -11.09 -3.88 16.51
CA ASP A 140 -10.97 -3.86 15.06
C ASP A 140 -9.76 -4.68 14.59
N LYS A 141 -10.00 -5.68 13.73
CA LYS A 141 -8.94 -6.50 13.13
C LYS A 141 -7.95 -5.68 12.30
N GLU A 142 -8.43 -4.63 11.65
CA GLU A 142 -7.56 -3.77 10.83
C GLU A 142 -6.58 -3.00 11.69
N TRP A 143 -6.99 -2.56 12.88
CA TRP A 143 -6.09 -1.96 13.85
C TRP A 143 -4.95 -2.92 14.22
N ALA A 144 -5.26 -4.21 14.47
CA ALA A 144 -4.26 -5.23 14.77
C ALA A 144 -3.30 -5.44 13.59
N TRP A 145 -3.82 -5.54 12.37
CA TRP A 145 -2.99 -5.68 11.17
C TRP A 145 -2.03 -4.51 10.99
N LEU A 146 -2.55 -3.30 10.96
CA LEU A 146 -1.76 -2.09 10.71
C LEU A 146 -0.70 -1.84 11.80
N SER A 147 -1.00 -2.15 13.07
CA SER A 147 -0.02 -2.04 14.16
C SER A 147 1.15 -3.03 14.01
N ASN A 148 0.92 -4.18 13.37
CA ASN A 148 1.93 -5.20 13.07
C ASN A 148 2.75 -4.95 11.78
N ARG A 149 2.53 -3.83 11.08
CA ARG A 149 3.38 -3.38 9.97
C ARG A 149 4.72 -2.83 10.42
N HIS A 150 4.86 -2.54 11.68
CA HIS A 150 6.06 -1.95 12.31
C HIS A 150 6.46 -0.58 11.74
N SER A 151 5.57 0.09 11.02
CA SER A 151 5.84 1.42 10.45
C SER A 151 6.17 2.47 11.52
N GLN A 152 5.64 2.32 12.74
CA GLN A 152 5.95 3.15 13.90
C GLN A 152 7.44 3.11 14.28
N LEU A 153 8.16 2.04 13.97
CA LEU A 153 9.60 1.96 14.23
C LEU A 153 10.40 2.96 13.40
N ASN A 154 9.91 3.40 12.23
CA ASN A 154 10.56 4.48 11.47
C ASN A 154 10.63 5.77 12.27
N ASN A 155 9.56 6.13 13.02
CA ASN A 155 9.54 7.33 13.86
C ASN A 155 10.54 7.20 15.01
N VAL A 156 10.60 6.03 15.67
CA VAL A 156 11.54 5.76 16.76
C VAL A 156 12.99 5.80 16.25
N PHE A 157 13.26 5.16 15.13
CA PHE A 157 14.56 5.12 14.49
C PHE A 157 15.05 6.54 14.08
N ASN A 158 14.20 7.33 13.40
CA ASN A 158 14.53 8.69 13.04
C ASN A 158 14.76 9.56 14.28
N THR A 159 13.96 9.40 15.33
CA THR A 159 14.14 10.13 16.59
C THR A 159 15.47 9.76 17.27
N TYR A 160 15.88 8.49 17.22
CA TYR A 160 17.22 8.10 17.68
C TYR A 160 18.31 8.80 16.89
N LEU A 161 18.24 8.78 15.55
CA LEU A 161 19.24 9.44 14.69
C LEU A 161 19.33 10.96 14.92
N GLU A 162 18.21 11.60 15.20
CA GLU A 162 18.14 13.03 15.46
C GLU A 162 18.63 13.42 16.87
N THR A 163 18.26 12.62 17.88
CA THR A 163 18.50 12.99 19.27
C THR A 163 19.72 12.32 19.89
N GLY A 164 20.08 11.12 19.46
CA GLY A 164 21.12 10.30 20.08
C GLY A 164 20.72 9.71 21.44
N ASN A 165 19.44 9.80 21.85
CA ASN A 165 19.01 9.24 23.13
C ASN A 165 18.88 7.72 23.05
N PRO A 166 19.64 6.96 23.87
CA PRO A 166 19.68 5.51 23.84
C PRO A 166 18.33 4.81 23.98
N LYS A 167 17.39 5.41 24.72
CA LYS A 167 16.08 4.79 24.98
C LYS A 167 15.33 4.41 23.71
N TYR A 168 15.53 5.16 22.62
CA TYR A 168 14.86 4.89 21.34
C TYR A 168 15.44 3.65 20.65
N ALA A 169 16.75 3.51 20.61
CA ALA A 169 17.39 2.32 20.05
C ALA A 169 17.12 1.08 20.94
N GLN A 170 17.20 1.22 22.27
CA GLN A 170 16.85 0.14 23.22
C GLN A 170 15.39 -0.31 23.07
N TYR A 171 14.46 0.61 22.80
CA TYR A 171 13.07 0.24 22.49
C TYR A 171 12.98 -0.59 21.22
N ILE A 172 13.71 -0.21 20.16
CA ILE A 172 13.75 -0.98 18.89
C ILE A 172 14.29 -2.39 19.16
N ASP A 173 15.36 -2.52 19.95
CA ASP A 173 15.93 -3.82 20.34
C ASP A 173 14.89 -4.74 20.98
N LEU A 174 14.27 -4.27 22.05
CA LEU A 174 13.25 -5.04 22.77
C LEU A 174 12.00 -5.31 21.93
N PHE A 175 11.62 -4.36 21.07
CA PHE A 175 10.44 -4.52 20.22
C PHE A 175 10.64 -5.61 19.17
N LEU A 176 11.78 -5.61 18.48
CA LEU A 176 12.10 -6.61 17.44
C LEU A 176 12.29 -8.00 18.06
N LYS A 177 13.03 -8.08 19.16
CA LYS A 177 13.26 -9.34 19.90
C LYS A 177 11.95 -10.00 20.34
N ASP A 178 11.07 -9.23 21.01
CA ASP A 178 9.75 -9.64 21.43
C ASP A 178 8.90 -10.20 20.27
N PHE A 179 8.83 -9.41 19.18
CA PHE A 179 8.02 -9.79 18.03
C PHE A 179 8.55 -11.07 17.36
N ILE A 180 9.87 -11.16 17.13
CA ILE A 180 10.46 -12.29 16.41
C ILE A 180 10.28 -13.58 17.22
N ILE A 181 10.55 -13.55 18.52
CA ILE A 181 10.41 -14.71 19.38
C ILE A 181 8.97 -15.22 19.41
N LEU A 182 7.97 -14.34 19.53
CA LEU A 182 6.56 -14.74 19.50
C LEU A 182 6.02 -15.06 18.10
N GLY A 183 6.63 -14.49 17.07
CA GLY A 183 6.22 -14.72 15.68
C GLY A 183 6.65 -16.07 15.11
N MET A 184 7.60 -16.73 15.72
CA MET A 184 8.05 -18.06 15.35
C MET A 184 7.03 -19.14 15.76
N PRO A 185 6.92 -20.27 15.01
CA PRO A 185 7.58 -20.55 13.73
C PRO A 185 6.87 -19.89 12.54
N TYR A 186 7.56 -19.80 11.41
CA TYR A 186 6.98 -19.45 10.11
C TYR A 186 5.81 -20.38 9.76
N PRO A 187 4.63 -19.87 9.34
CA PRO A 187 3.47 -20.70 9.06
C PRO A 187 3.65 -21.52 7.78
N ALA A 188 3.29 -22.81 7.87
CA ALA A 188 3.35 -23.74 6.73
C ALA A 188 2.27 -23.50 5.66
N VAL A 189 1.26 -22.69 5.96
CA VAL A 189 0.14 -22.35 5.06
C VAL A 189 -0.15 -20.85 5.09
N LYS A 190 -0.83 -20.35 4.06
CA LYS A 190 -1.26 -18.94 4.02
C LYS A 190 -2.04 -18.57 5.29
N SER A 191 -1.63 -17.50 5.94
CA SER A 191 -2.21 -17.04 7.20
C SER A 191 -2.92 -15.68 7.03
N SER A 192 -3.93 -15.45 7.85
CA SER A 192 -4.62 -14.16 7.99
C SER A 192 -4.50 -13.57 9.40
N THR A 193 -3.60 -14.13 10.22
CA THR A 193 -3.33 -13.59 11.57
C THR A 193 -2.69 -12.21 11.50
N SER A 194 -2.76 -11.45 12.60
CA SER A 194 -2.12 -10.13 12.66
C SER A 194 -0.60 -10.21 12.48
N VAL A 195 0.02 -11.32 12.85
CA VAL A 195 1.47 -11.53 12.76
C VAL A 195 1.89 -11.95 11.35
N TRP A 196 1.15 -12.86 10.71
CA TRP A 196 1.52 -13.51 9.44
C TRP A 196 0.49 -13.30 8.30
N ARG A 197 -0.04 -12.10 8.12
CA ARG A 197 -0.78 -11.76 6.89
C ARG A 197 0.18 -11.10 5.88
N GLY A 198 0.02 -11.37 4.59
CA GLY A 198 0.97 -10.97 3.55
C GLY A 198 1.37 -9.50 3.55
N LEU A 199 0.42 -8.57 3.71
CA LEU A 199 0.74 -7.14 3.76
C LEU A 199 1.61 -6.79 4.97
N GLU A 200 1.30 -7.29 6.17
CA GLU A 200 2.08 -6.98 7.37
C GLU A 200 3.49 -7.56 7.27
N VAL A 201 3.61 -8.78 6.74
CA VAL A 201 4.91 -9.40 6.39
C VAL A 201 5.70 -8.51 5.44
N SER A 202 5.03 -7.98 4.40
CA SER A 202 5.66 -7.13 3.38
C SER A 202 6.15 -5.80 3.95
N PHE A 203 5.38 -5.16 4.82
CA PHE A 203 5.80 -3.91 5.46
C PHE A 203 7.01 -4.12 6.37
N ARG A 204 7.03 -5.20 7.17
CA ARG A 204 8.18 -5.53 8.02
C ARG A 204 9.44 -5.81 7.20
N ALA A 205 9.32 -6.59 6.14
CA ALA A 205 10.43 -6.90 5.23
C ALA A 205 11.03 -5.66 4.54
N LYS A 206 10.30 -4.54 4.47
CA LYS A 206 10.81 -3.24 3.99
C LYS A 206 11.37 -2.35 5.10
N VAL A 207 10.83 -2.44 6.31
CA VAL A 207 11.25 -1.62 7.47
C VAL A 207 12.51 -2.17 8.13
N TRP A 208 12.58 -3.49 8.33
CA TRP A 208 13.64 -4.12 9.10
C TRP A 208 15.04 -4.00 8.49
N PRO A 209 15.25 -4.10 7.17
CA PRO A 209 16.57 -3.85 6.57
C PRO A 209 17.11 -2.45 6.89
N LYS A 210 16.25 -1.43 6.87
CA LYS A 210 16.65 -0.04 7.22
C LYS A 210 17.12 0.06 8.67
N ILE A 211 16.43 -0.62 9.58
CA ILE A 211 16.78 -0.63 11.00
C ILE A 211 18.07 -1.41 11.21
N PHE A 212 18.19 -2.60 10.63
CA PHE A 212 19.37 -3.45 10.74
C PHE A 212 20.63 -2.71 10.30
N TYR A 213 20.66 -2.24 9.05
CA TYR A 213 21.83 -1.56 8.52
C TYR A 213 22.06 -0.18 9.13
N GLY A 214 20.98 0.54 9.43
CA GLY A 214 21.06 1.88 10.01
C GLY A 214 21.55 1.92 11.47
N LEU A 215 21.43 0.80 12.20
CA LEU A 215 21.86 0.66 13.58
C LEU A 215 23.08 -0.26 13.77
N LEU A 216 23.69 -0.74 12.68
CA LEU A 216 24.94 -1.50 12.76
C LEU A 216 26.02 -0.69 13.50
N GLY A 217 26.64 -1.33 14.50
CA GLY A 217 27.62 -0.68 15.37
C GLY A 217 27.04 0.18 16.50
N SER A 218 25.71 0.20 16.68
CA SER A 218 25.10 0.80 17.87
C SER A 218 25.22 -0.13 19.08
N ASP A 219 25.75 0.40 20.18
CA ASP A 219 25.84 -0.33 21.48
C ASP A 219 24.46 -0.62 22.11
N TYR A 220 23.39 -0.08 21.52
CA TYR A 220 22.03 -0.17 22.07
C TYR A 220 21.13 -1.17 21.33
N ILE A 221 21.67 -1.85 20.32
CA ILE A 221 21.04 -3.01 19.67
C ILE A 221 21.87 -4.24 19.96
N SER A 222 21.28 -5.19 20.66
CA SER A 222 21.97 -6.39 21.10
C SER A 222 22.37 -7.30 19.94
N PRO A 223 23.52 -7.99 20.00
CA PRO A 223 23.90 -9.05 19.07
C PRO A 223 22.79 -10.10 18.90
N ALA A 224 22.11 -10.47 19.98
CA ALA A 224 20.99 -11.41 19.95
C ALA A 224 19.85 -10.93 19.05
N THR A 225 19.45 -9.65 19.16
CA THR A 225 18.39 -9.08 18.31
C THR A 225 18.81 -9.03 16.85
N GLN A 226 20.07 -8.71 16.54
CA GLN A 226 20.58 -8.71 15.17
C GLN A 226 20.53 -10.12 14.55
N LEU A 227 20.92 -11.15 15.28
CA LEU A 227 20.87 -12.55 14.81
C LEU A 227 19.42 -13.03 14.65
N LEU A 228 18.53 -12.73 15.60
CA LEU A 228 17.12 -13.05 15.50
C LEU A 228 16.46 -12.35 14.27
N LEU A 229 16.85 -11.11 13.98
CA LEU A 229 16.36 -10.42 12.80
C LEU A 229 16.83 -11.12 11.51
N LEU A 230 18.12 -11.48 11.44
CA LEU A 230 18.67 -12.24 10.32
C LEU A 230 18.02 -13.62 10.18
N SER A 231 17.61 -14.27 11.27
CA SER A 231 16.88 -15.55 11.20
C SER A 231 15.47 -15.42 10.65
N SER A 232 14.80 -14.29 10.91
CA SER A 232 13.40 -14.09 10.54
C SER A 232 13.19 -13.50 9.14
N LEU A 233 14.20 -12.83 8.55
CA LEU A 233 14.08 -12.25 7.19
C LEU A 233 13.83 -13.30 6.10
N PRO A 234 14.53 -14.46 6.07
CA PRO A 234 14.21 -15.53 5.13
C PRO A 234 12.76 -16.02 5.26
N ASP A 235 12.22 -16.11 6.47
CA ASP A 235 10.83 -16.51 6.69
C ASP A 235 9.83 -15.52 6.09
N HIS A 236 10.13 -14.22 6.17
CA HIS A 236 9.34 -13.17 5.51
C HIS A 236 9.42 -13.27 3.99
N ALA A 237 10.61 -13.54 3.45
CA ALA A 237 10.81 -13.77 2.02
C ALA A 237 10.06 -15.02 1.54
N HIS A 238 10.21 -16.15 2.23
CA HIS A 238 9.49 -17.40 1.93
C HIS A 238 7.97 -17.21 1.99
N TYR A 239 7.46 -16.44 2.97
CA TYR A 239 6.04 -16.16 3.06
C TYR A 239 5.54 -15.42 1.81
N ASN A 240 6.21 -14.32 1.44
CA ASN A 240 5.83 -13.55 0.26
C ASN A 240 6.02 -14.34 -1.04
N ARG A 241 7.03 -15.21 -1.11
CA ARG A 241 7.28 -16.10 -2.25
C ARG A 241 6.18 -17.13 -2.47
N ASN A 242 5.67 -17.72 -1.39
CA ASN A 242 4.76 -18.86 -1.45
C ASN A 242 3.28 -18.51 -1.27
N PHE A 243 2.97 -17.40 -0.59
CA PHE A 243 1.61 -17.08 -0.14
C PHE A 243 1.12 -15.68 -0.52
N HIS A 244 1.78 -15.02 -1.49
CA HIS A 244 1.33 -13.71 -1.95
C HIS A 244 -0.10 -13.73 -2.49
N SER A 245 -0.69 -12.54 -2.56
CA SER A 245 -2.04 -12.28 -3.07
C SER A 245 -2.02 -11.93 -4.56
N SER A 246 -3.02 -11.22 -5.03
CA SER A 246 -3.16 -10.68 -6.38
C SER A 246 -3.36 -9.16 -6.34
N ASN A 247 -3.48 -8.52 -7.49
CA ASN A 247 -3.74 -7.09 -7.66
C ASN A 247 -2.71 -6.21 -6.94
N ASN A 248 -3.13 -5.08 -6.35
CA ASN A 248 -2.21 -4.16 -5.68
C ASN A 248 -1.46 -4.79 -4.49
N TRP A 249 -2.05 -5.76 -3.80
CA TRP A 249 -1.37 -6.48 -2.70
C TRP A 249 -0.15 -7.24 -3.21
N LEU A 250 -0.27 -7.93 -4.35
CA LEU A 250 0.84 -8.63 -4.98
C LEU A 250 2.02 -7.68 -5.20
N THR A 251 1.78 -6.46 -5.69
CA THR A 251 2.87 -5.50 -5.94
C THR A 251 3.65 -5.15 -4.67
N MET A 252 2.97 -5.07 -3.51
CA MET A 252 3.61 -4.82 -2.22
C MET A 252 4.38 -6.04 -1.71
N GLU A 253 3.80 -7.23 -1.85
CA GLU A 253 4.35 -8.49 -1.36
C GLU A 253 5.59 -8.90 -2.17
N ILE A 254 5.54 -8.75 -3.48
CA ILE A 254 6.67 -9.05 -4.38
C ILE A 254 7.80 -8.00 -4.26
N SER A 255 7.47 -6.72 -4.07
CA SER A 255 8.49 -5.71 -3.76
C SER A 255 9.21 -6.00 -2.45
N ALA A 256 8.51 -6.54 -1.46
CA ALA A 256 9.11 -6.92 -0.18
C ALA A 256 10.04 -8.14 -0.31
N LEU A 257 9.63 -9.14 -1.08
CA LEU A 257 10.48 -10.28 -1.43
C LEU A 257 11.79 -9.81 -2.09
N ALA A 258 11.67 -8.97 -3.13
CA ALA A 258 12.82 -8.41 -3.83
C ALA A 258 13.69 -7.53 -2.90
N THR A 259 13.08 -6.83 -1.93
CA THR A 259 13.83 -6.03 -0.94
C THR A 259 14.75 -6.91 -0.09
N VAL A 260 14.23 -8.01 0.46
CA VAL A 260 15.06 -8.94 1.24
C VAL A 260 16.21 -9.47 0.37
N ALA A 261 15.91 -9.94 -0.84
CA ALA A 261 16.91 -10.48 -1.75
C ALA A 261 18.00 -9.46 -2.15
N ALA A 262 17.61 -8.21 -2.43
CA ALA A 262 18.54 -7.15 -2.87
C ALA A 262 19.43 -6.62 -1.73
N TYR A 263 18.92 -6.61 -0.49
CA TYR A 263 19.67 -6.12 0.67
C TYR A 263 20.47 -7.20 1.40
N PHE A 264 20.12 -8.48 1.19
CA PHE A 264 20.80 -9.64 1.78
C PHE A 264 21.12 -10.67 0.69
N PRO A 265 22.00 -10.32 -0.27
CA PRO A 265 22.34 -11.22 -1.38
C PRO A 265 23.08 -12.48 -0.92
N GLU A 266 23.49 -12.54 0.34
CA GLU A 266 24.16 -13.67 0.98
C GLU A 266 23.22 -14.85 1.27
N TYR A 267 21.88 -14.65 1.30
CA TYR A 267 20.98 -15.79 1.45
C TYR A 267 21.00 -16.72 0.23
N LYS A 268 20.94 -18.01 0.43
CA LYS A 268 20.98 -19.04 -0.64
C LYS A 268 19.95 -18.81 -1.74
N ASN A 269 18.78 -18.30 -1.36
CA ASN A 269 17.66 -18.15 -2.29
C ASN A 269 17.51 -16.72 -2.84
N SER A 270 18.43 -15.81 -2.56
CA SER A 270 18.30 -14.39 -2.98
C SER A 270 18.19 -14.23 -4.49
N GLU A 271 18.98 -14.96 -5.28
CA GLU A 271 18.91 -14.93 -6.75
C GLU A 271 17.56 -15.49 -7.26
N GLU A 272 17.10 -16.62 -6.72
CA GLU A 272 15.78 -17.19 -7.07
C GLU A 272 14.65 -16.24 -6.70
N TRP A 273 14.71 -15.61 -5.54
CA TRP A 273 13.71 -14.63 -5.12
C TRP A 273 13.66 -13.42 -6.03
N LEU A 274 14.80 -12.90 -6.49
CA LEU A 274 14.86 -11.79 -7.44
C LEU A 274 14.33 -12.20 -8.81
N ASP A 275 14.72 -13.37 -9.33
CA ASP A 275 14.23 -13.88 -10.61
C ASP A 275 12.70 -14.04 -10.60
N TYR A 276 12.18 -14.70 -9.57
CA TYR A 276 10.75 -14.85 -9.38
C TYR A 276 10.02 -13.51 -9.23
N ALA A 277 10.59 -12.60 -8.46
CA ALA A 277 10.00 -11.28 -8.25
C ALA A 277 9.93 -10.47 -9.56
N ILE A 278 10.97 -10.53 -10.39
CA ILE A 278 11.01 -9.85 -11.69
C ILE A 278 9.96 -10.43 -12.64
N GLU A 279 9.88 -11.74 -12.74
CA GLU A 279 8.88 -12.42 -13.57
C GLU A 279 7.45 -12.07 -13.11
N THR A 280 7.19 -12.26 -11.83
CA THR A 280 5.86 -12.03 -11.23
C THR A 280 5.42 -10.57 -11.32
N MET A 281 6.31 -9.62 -11.00
CA MET A 281 5.99 -8.19 -11.06
C MET A 281 5.79 -7.72 -12.51
N THR A 282 6.60 -8.23 -13.43
CA THR A 282 6.48 -7.94 -14.86
C THR A 282 5.14 -8.43 -15.42
N GLN A 283 4.72 -9.64 -15.05
CA GLN A 283 3.41 -10.17 -15.43
C GLN A 283 2.28 -9.39 -14.76
N SER A 284 2.42 -9.09 -13.47
CA SER A 284 1.45 -8.29 -12.71
C SER A 284 1.21 -6.92 -13.32
N MET A 285 2.25 -6.23 -13.80
CA MET A 285 2.11 -4.94 -14.49
C MET A 285 1.28 -5.08 -15.77
N LYS A 286 1.49 -6.12 -16.57
CA LYS A 286 0.71 -6.40 -17.78
C LYS A 286 -0.77 -6.67 -17.48
N ASP A 287 -1.04 -7.34 -16.36
CA ASP A 287 -2.40 -7.73 -15.97
C ASP A 287 -3.16 -6.60 -15.30
N GLN A 288 -2.44 -5.67 -14.65
CA GLN A 288 -3.03 -4.62 -13.81
C GLN A 288 -3.02 -3.24 -14.45
N VAL A 289 -2.36 -3.04 -15.60
CA VAL A 289 -2.31 -1.73 -16.26
C VAL A 289 -2.73 -1.88 -17.70
N TYR A 290 -3.75 -1.14 -18.10
CA TYR A 290 -4.21 -1.08 -19.49
C TYR A 290 -3.16 -0.43 -20.40
N ALA A 291 -3.30 -0.64 -21.70
CA ALA A 291 -2.38 -0.10 -22.70
C ALA A 291 -2.29 1.44 -22.70
N ASP A 292 -3.32 2.12 -22.20
CA ASP A 292 -3.34 3.58 -22.02
C ASP A 292 -2.75 4.06 -20.69
N GLY A 293 -2.16 3.15 -19.89
CA GLY A 293 -1.48 3.48 -18.64
C GLY A 293 -2.39 3.50 -17.42
N VAL A 294 -3.68 3.23 -17.54
CA VAL A 294 -4.59 3.25 -16.39
C VAL A 294 -4.60 1.91 -15.65
N GLN A 295 -4.48 1.95 -14.33
CA GLN A 295 -4.53 0.74 -13.50
C GLN A 295 -5.96 0.19 -13.43
N THR A 296 -6.11 -1.14 -13.54
CA THR A 296 -7.38 -1.85 -13.77
C THR A 296 -8.41 -1.80 -12.64
N GLU A 297 -8.04 -1.36 -11.44
CA GLU A 297 -9.01 -1.11 -10.37
C GLU A 297 -9.80 0.18 -10.60
N LEU A 298 -9.36 1.01 -11.55
CA LEU A 298 -10.02 2.25 -12.00
C LEU A 298 -10.26 3.27 -10.87
N SER A 299 -9.54 3.15 -9.76
CA SER A 299 -9.54 4.12 -8.65
C SER A 299 -8.30 4.99 -8.72
N SER A 300 -8.46 6.30 -8.67
CA SER A 300 -7.34 7.26 -8.68
C SER A 300 -6.36 7.04 -7.52
N HIS A 301 -6.87 6.67 -6.34
CA HIS A 301 -6.03 6.37 -5.18
C HIS A 301 -5.20 5.09 -5.38
N TYR A 302 -5.84 4.00 -5.82
CA TYR A 302 -5.15 2.72 -6.01
C TYR A 302 -4.26 2.69 -7.25
N HIS A 303 -4.55 3.53 -8.24
CA HIS A 303 -3.61 3.81 -9.33
C HIS A 303 -2.27 4.35 -8.77
N ASN A 304 -2.32 5.35 -7.89
CA ASN A 304 -1.11 5.91 -7.26
C ASN A 304 -0.38 4.89 -6.35
N VAL A 305 -1.13 4.05 -5.64
CA VAL A 305 -0.56 2.95 -4.82
C VAL A 305 0.21 1.97 -5.70
N SER A 306 -0.38 1.53 -6.82
CA SER A 306 0.26 0.61 -7.76
C SER A 306 1.47 1.25 -8.46
N LEU A 307 1.35 2.50 -8.90
CA LEU A 307 2.46 3.26 -9.48
C LEU A 307 3.65 3.34 -8.51
N HIS A 308 3.40 3.71 -7.25
CA HIS A 308 4.46 3.78 -6.25
C HIS A 308 5.14 2.42 -6.03
N ASN A 309 4.38 1.32 -5.98
CA ASN A 309 4.95 -0.01 -5.81
C ASN A 309 5.75 -0.46 -7.03
N PHE A 310 5.32 -0.14 -8.25
CA PHE A 310 6.08 -0.43 -9.47
C PHE A 310 7.39 0.38 -9.52
N GLU A 311 7.38 1.66 -9.13
CA GLU A 311 8.60 2.47 -9.02
C GLU A 311 9.55 1.92 -7.96
N LEU A 312 9.03 1.61 -6.76
CA LEU A 312 9.84 1.02 -5.70
C LEU A 312 10.50 -0.29 -6.15
N PHE A 313 9.76 -1.12 -6.89
CA PHE A 313 10.31 -2.36 -7.43
C PHE A 313 11.43 -2.09 -8.47
N GLN A 314 11.27 -1.08 -9.32
CA GLN A 314 12.33 -0.64 -10.25
C GLN A 314 13.58 -0.21 -9.49
N GLU A 315 13.45 0.62 -8.46
CA GLU A 315 14.57 1.07 -7.61
C GLU A 315 15.29 -0.11 -6.93
N ILE A 316 14.54 -1.14 -6.49
CA ILE A 316 15.10 -2.36 -5.90
C ILE A 316 15.89 -3.17 -6.95
N CYS A 317 15.35 -3.31 -8.15
CA CYS A 317 16.03 -4.01 -9.25
C CYS A 317 17.31 -3.28 -9.68
N ASP A 318 17.26 -1.96 -9.81
CA ASP A 318 18.43 -1.12 -10.14
C ASP A 318 19.53 -1.29 -9.09
N ARG A 319 19.17 -1.29 -7.80
CA ARG A 319 20.08 -1.57 -6.70
C ARG A 319 20.76 -2.95 -6.80
N ALA A 320 19.97 -3.98 -7.19
CA ALA A 320 20.47 -5.34 -7.38
C ALA A 320 21.19 -5.54 -8.72
N ASN A 321 21.42 -4.48 -9.51
CA ASN A 321 21.94 -4.51 -10.88
C ASN A 321 21.14 -5.45 -11.81
N ARG A 322 19.83 -5.54 -11.61
CA ARG A 322 18.91 -6.35 -12.41
C ARG A 322 18.10 -5.44 -13.34
N LYS A 323 18.11 -5.75 -14.62
CA LYS A 323 17.36 -4.99 -15.63
C LYS A 323 15.93 -5.48 -15.77
N LEU A 324 14.99 -4.54 -15.73
CA LEU A 324 13.60 -4.79 -16.10
C LEU A 324 13.41 -4.64 -17.63
N PRO A 325 12.38 -5.27 -18.21
CA PRO A 325 12.05 -5.08 -19.63
C PRO A 325 11.73 -3.63 -19.95
N ASP A 326 12.08 -3.14 -21.15
CA ASP A 326 11.89 -1.74 -21.57
C ASP A 326 10.45 -1.24 -21.44
N PHE A 327 9.46 -2.12 -21.64
CA PHE A 327 8.05 -1.74 -21.50
C PHE A 327 7.71 -1.33 -20.05
N TYR A 328 8.42 -1.86 -19.05
CA TYR A 328 8.16 -1.56 -17.64
C TYR A 328 8.28 -0.06 -17.34
N ASN A 329 9.36 0.56 -17.80
CA ASN A 329 9.57 2.00 -17.63
C ASN A 329 8.56 2.83 -18.45
N ARG A 330 8.24 2.40 -19.69
CA ARG A 330 7.22 3.07 -20.50
C ARG A 330 5.81 2.99 -19.87
N THR A 331 5.50 1.88 -19.19
CA THR A 331 4.22 1.76 -18.47
C THR A 331 4.17 2.69 -17.27
N ILE A 332 5.25 2.81 -16.50
CA ILE A 332 5.33 3.80 -15.40
C ILE A 332 5.13 5.22 -15.94
N GLU A 333 5.78 5.57 -17.06
CA GLU A 333 5.60 6.87 -17.72
C GLU A 333 4.16 7.12 -18.12
N ALA A 334 3.51 6.13 -18.76
CA ALA A 334 2.09 6.22 -19.13
C ALA A 334 1.17 6.36 -17.91
N MET A 335 1.47 5.69 -16.79
CA MET A 335 0.74 5.85 -15.53
C MET A 335 0.84 7.28 -14.99
N TYR A 336 2.01 7.90 -15.06
CA TYR A 336 2.19 9.31 -14.70
C TYR A 336 1.43 10.26 -15.65
N GLY A 337 1.43 9.97 -16.95
CA GLY A 337 0.67 10.72 -17.94
C GLY A 337 -0.83 10.74 -17.62
N TYR A 338 -1.40 9.58 -17.25
CA TYR A 338 -2.80 9.50 -16.82
C TYR A 338 -3.07 10.44 -15.63
N ILE A 339 -2.25 10.41 -14.57
CA ILE A 339 -2.46 11.26 -13.39
C ILE A 339 -2.38 12.75 -13.77
N ALA A 340 -1.40 13.13 -14.61
CA ALA A 340 -1.20 14.50 -15.04
C ALA A 340 -2.39 15.03 -15.86
N HIS A 341 -2.96 14.21 -16.73
CA HIS A 341 -4.09 14.59 -17.57
C HIS A 341 -5.41 14.61 -16.79
N MET A 342 -5.57 13.74 -15.77
CA MET A 342 -6.79 13.63 -14.98
C MET A 342 -6.88 14.65 -13.83
N VAL A 343 -5.75 15.23 -13.36
CA VAL A 343 -5.72 16.11 -12.20
C VAL A 343 -6.66 17.31 -12.37
N ARG A 344 -7.36 17.71 -11.29
CA ARG A 344 -8.19 18.91 -11.28
C ARG A 344 -7.34 20.19 -11.32
N PRO A 345 -7.88 21.34 -11.75
CA PRO A 345 -7.19 22.63 -11.65
C PRO A 345 -6.72 22.99 -10.24
N SER A 346 -7.36 22.43 -9.22
CA SER A 346 -6.95 22.57 -7.81
C SER A 346 -5.70 21.77 -7.42
N GLY A 347 -5.16 20.92 -8.30
CA GLY A 347 -4.07 19.98 -8.02
C GLY A 347 -4.50 18.71 -7.27
N PHE A 348 -5.80 18.58 -6.98
CA PHE A 348 -6.35 17.36 -6.37
C PHE A 348 -6.71 16.31 -7.42
N ARG A 349 -6.58 15.05 -7.02
CA ARG A 349 -6.97 13.90 -7.86
C ARG A 349 -8.48 13.82 -8.07
N VAL A 350 -8.89 13.10 -9.10
CA VAL A 350 -10.28 12.68 -9.28
C VAL A 350 -10.71 11.86 -8.07
N MET A 351 -11.92 12.11 -7.58
CA MET A 351 -12.58 11.25 -6.60
C MET A 351 -13.46 10.28 -7.39
N ASN A 352 -13.05 9.04 -7.50
CA ASN A 352 -13.81 7.98 -8.16
C ASN A 352 -13.54 6.64 -7.50
N ASN A 353 -14.50 5.76 -7.49
CA ASN A 353 -14.39 4.47 -6.82
C ASN A 353 -13.91 4.64 -5.35
N ASP A 354 -13.08 3.72 -4.82
CA ASP A 354 -12.45 3.90 -3.50
C ASP A 354 -11.36 5.02 -3.51
N GLY A 355 -11.66 6.16 -4.13
CA GLY A 355 -10.79 7.32 -4.14
C GLY A 355 -10.74 8.04 -2.79
N ASP A 356 -9.55 8.51 -2.41
CA ASP A 356 -9.34 9.42 -1.29
C ASP A 356 -9.00 10.82 -1.80
N ARG A 357 -9.54 11.86 -1.15
CA ARG A 357 -9.16 13.23 -1.47
C ARG A 357 -7.68 13.45 -1.15
N GLY A 358 -6.91 13.84 -2.16
CA GLY A 358 -5.49 14.11 -2.01
C GLY A 358 -4.93 14.89 -3.19
N SER A 359 -3.88 15.67 -2.95
CA SER A 359 -3.16 16.38 -4.01
C SER A 359 -2.17 15.43 -4.68
N ASP A 360 -2.17 15.43 -6.01
CA ASP A 360 -1.17 14.72 -6.83
C ASP A 360 -0.10 15.66 -7.37
N GLN A 361 -0.10 16.93 -6.99
CA GLN A 361 0.84 17.94 -7.51
C GLN A 361 2.30 17.51 -7.40
N ASN A 362 2.76 17.11 -6.22
CA ASN A 362 4.15 16.69 -6.02
C ASN A 362 4.48 15.40 -6.77
N LEU A 363 3.52 14.49 -6.89
CA LEU A 363 3.68 13.25 -7.64
C LEU A 363 3.85 13.53 -9.13
N ILE A 364 3.01 14.40 -9.70
CA ILE A 364 3.10 14.80 -11.11
C ILE A 364 4.42 15.52 -11.39
N LEU A 365 4.84 16.46 -10.53
CA LEU A 365 6.13 17.16 -10.66
C LEU A 365 7.32 16.18 -10.60
N LYS A 366 7.26 15.15 -9.74
CA LYS A 366 8.26 14.07 -9.71
C LYS A 366 8.31 13.34 -11.06
N GLY A 367 7.17 12.95 -11.60
CA GLY A 367 7.06 12.28 -12.89
C GLY A 367 7.55 13.15 -14.05
N ALA A 368 7.12 14.41 -14.10
CA ALA A 368 7.54 15.39 -15.09
C ALA A 368 9.07 15.51 -15.14
N LYS A 369 9.70 15.67 -13.99
CA LYS A 369 11.17 15.72 -13.87
C LYS A 369 11.84 14.40 -14.29
N LYS A 370 11.29 13.25 -13.87
CA LYS A 370 11.85 11.91 -14.16
C LYS A 370 11.88 11.60 -15.65
N PHE A 371 10.82 11.96 -16.37
CA PHE A 371 10.61 11.60 -17.77
C PHE A 371 10.82 12.79 -18.74
N GLY A 372 11.09 14.00 -18.24
CA GLY A 372 11.31 15.18 -19.07
C GLY A 372 10.04 15.79 -19.66
N HIS A 373 8.88 15.62 -19.01
CA HIS A 373 7.58 16.14 -19.45
C HIS A 373 7.29 17.53 -18.91
N GLU A 374 7.69 18.57 -19.63
CA GLU A 374 7.38 19.95 -19.30
C GLU A 374 5.89 20.29 -19.41
N ASP A 375 5.15 19.54 -20.23
CA ASP A 375 3.69 19.62 -20.37
C ASP A 375 2.94 19.19 -19.09
N TRP A 376 3.37 18.13 -18.43
CA TRP A 376 2.78 17.72 -17.14
C TRP A 376 3.03 18.76 -16.03
N GLU A 377 4.24 19.35 -16.04
CA GLU A 377 4.56 20.45 -15.12
C GLU A 377 3.64 21.64 -15.39
N TYR A 378 3.43 22.02 -16.66
CA TYR A 378 2.53 23.10 -17.05
C TYR A 378 1.08 22.86 -16.56
N ILE A 379 0.56 21.64 -16.77
CA ILE A 379 -0.80 21.26 -16.35
C ILE A 379 -0.96 21.44 -14.84
N VAL A 380 -0.06 20.88 -14.03
CA VAL A 380 -0.22 20.83 -12.57
C VAL A 380 0.15 22.13 -11.87
N THR A 381 0.91 23.01 -12.54
CA THR A 381 1.23 24.36 -12.04
C THR A 381 0.28 25.44 -12.55
N ASN A 382 -0.79 25.05 -13.24
CA ASN A 382 -1.75 25.98 -13.85
C ASN A 382 -1.09 26.98 -14.80
N GLY A 383 -0.14 26.53 -15.59
CA GLY A 383 0.57 27.33 -16.59
C GLY A 383 1.67 28.23 -16.04
N GLN A 384 2.06 28.08 -14.76
CA GLN A 384 3.09 28.95 -14.15
C GLN A 384 4.51 28.51 -14.54
N THR A 385 4.75 27.23 -14.74
CA THR A 385 6.04 26.66 -15.16
C THR A 385 5.82 25.56 -16.18
N GLY A 386 6.89 25.14 -16.85
CA GLY A 386 6.82 24.14 -17.91
C GLY A 386 6.43 24.73 -19.27
N ARG A 387 5.99 23.88 -20.18
CA ARG A 387 5.58 24.23 -21.56
C ARG A 387 4.15 23.77 -21.79
N ARG A 388 3.33 24.68 -22.34
CA ARG A 388 1.93 24.35 -22.68
C ARG A 388 1.88 23.09 -23.55
N PRO A 389 1.02 22.11 -23.19
CA PRO A 389 0.80 20.94 -24.02
C PRO A 389 0.39 21.30 -25.46
N GLU A 390 0.90 20.57 -26.43
CA GLU A 390 0.47 20.69 -27.84
C GLU A 390 -0.92 20.06 -28.01
N ASP A 391 -1.20 19.01 -27.25
CA ASP A 391 -2.49 18.31 -27.18
C ASP A 391 -3.34 18.82 -26.03
N GLY A 392 -4.63 18.54 -26.08
CA GLY A 392 -5.57 18.91 -25.05
C GLY A 392 -6.39 20.17 -25.37
N PRO A 393 -6.97 20.84 -24.35
CA PRO A 393 -6.83 20.58 -22.92
C PRO A 393 -7.63 19.38 -22.39
N SER A 394 -8.49 18.76 -23.20
CA SER A 394 -9.30 17.59 -22.84
C SER A 394 -8.58 16.30 -23.20
N TYR A 395 -8.78 15.24 -22.40
CA TYR A 395 -8.11 13.94 -22.58
C TYR A 395 -9.08 12.78 -22.40
N PHE A 396 -8.83 11.71 -23.15
CA PHE A 396 -9.60 10.48 -23.06
C PHE A 396 -8.70 9.26 -22.95
N TYR A 397 -9.06 8.36 -22.04
CA TYR A 397 -8.39 7.09 -21.78
C TYR A 397 -9.36 5.96 -22.16
N PRO A 398 -9.28 5.43 -23.39
CA PRO A 398 -10.32 4.58 -23.96
C PRO A 398 -10.45 3.20 -23.33
N TRP A 399 -9.38 2.66 -22.75
CA TRP A 399 -9.45 1.39 -22.02
C TRP A 399 -10.14 1.54 -20.67
N ALA A 400 -9.82 2.58 -19.97
CA ALA A 400 -10.47 2.91 -18.70
C ALA A 400 -11.87 3.50 -18.90
N GLY A 401 -12.13 4.11 -20.03
CA GLY A 401 -13.34 4.88 -20.29
C GLY A 401 -13.40 6.20 -19.52
N HIS A 402 -12.25 6.75 -19.13
CA HIS A 402 -12.16 7.99 -18.37
C HIS A 402 -11.99 9.19 -19.30
N PHE A 403 -12.96 10.09 -19.28
CA PHE A 403 -12.97 11.28 -20.12
C PHE A 403 -12.89 12.55 -19.28
N VAL A 404 -11.87 13.38 -19.52
CA VAL A 404 -11.75 14.71 -18.92
C VAL A 404 -11.95 15.78 -19.96
N SER A 405 -12.93 16.67 -19.74
CA SER A 405 -13.09 17.90 -20.51
C SER A 405 -12.53 19.08 -19.75
N ARG A 406 -11.81 19.97 -20.44
CA ARG A 406 -11.28 21.22 -19.88
C ARG A 406 -11.49 22.39 -20.81
N SER A 407 -11.60 23.61 -20.23
CA SER A 407 -11.53 24.84 -21.03
C SER A 407 -10.11 25.27 -21.32
N ASP A 408 -9.23 25.13 -20.36
CA ASP A 408 -7.80 25.46 -20.40
C ASP A 408 -7.07 24.78 -19.22
N PHE A 409 -5.82 25.19 -18.96
CA PHE A 409 -4.98 24.65 -17.90
C PHE A 409 -4.83 25.60 -16.69
N ASP A 410 -5.44 26.78 -16.72
CA ASP A 410 -5.40 27.72 -15.60
C ASP A 410 -6.26 27.24 -14.40
N ARG A 411 -6.08 27.90 -13.25
CA ARG A 411 -6.76 27.53 -12.00
C ARG A 411 -8.29 27.68 -12.08
N ASP A 412 -8.77 28.61 -12.89
CA ASP A 412 -10.20 28.93 -13.02
C ASP A 412 -10.87 28.14 -14.13
N ALA A 413 -10.08 27.34 -14.88
CA ALA A 413 -10.56 26.52 -15.98
C ALA A 413 -11.75 25.64 -15.56
N HIS A 414 -12.69 25.49 -16.48
CA HIS A 414 -13.69 24.42 -16.41
C HIS A 414 -13.01 23.07 -16.48
N TRP A 415 -13.46 22.15 -15.66
CA TRP A 415 -13.01 20.76 -15.64
C TRP A 415 -14.20 19.85 -15.36
N SER A 416 -14.31 18.77 -16.09
CA SER A 416 -15.28 17.71 -15.79
C SER A 416 -14.68 16.34 -16.05
N PHE A 417 -15.06 15.37 -15.22
CA PHE A 417 -14.69 13.96 -15.36
C PHE A 417 -15.96 13.15 -15.61
N PHE A 418 -15.99 12.44 -16.72
CA PHE A 418 -17.08 11.54 -17.09
C PHE A 418 -16.57 10.10 -17.13
N ASP A 419 -17.15 9.24 -16.30
CA ASP A 419 -16.85 7.82 -16.24
C ASP A 419 -17.70 7.04 -17.24
N MET A 420 -17.09 6.61 -18.32
CA MET A 420 -17.72 5.81 -19.39
C MET A 420 -17.34 4.33 -19.31
N GLY A 421 -16.44 3.99 -18.38
CA GLY A 421 -15.75 2.72 -18.32
C GLY A 421 -16.51 1.60 -17.63
N PRO A 422 -15.87 0.43 -17.54
CA PRO A 422 -16.33 -0.65 -16.69
C PRO A 422 -16.08 -0.31 -15.22
N TRP A 423 -16.57 -1.16 -14.30
CA TRP A 423 -16.39 -0.91 -12.84
C TRP A 423 -14.97 -1.11 -12.30
N GLY A 424 -14.09 -1.85 -13.02
CA GLY A 424 -12.75 -2.20 -12.54
C GLY A 424 -12.65 -3.59 -11.91
N SER A 425 -11.43 -3.95 -11.50
CA SER A 425 -11.09 -5.28 -10.93
C SER A 425 -11.25 -5.37 -9.41
N GLY A 426 -11.28 -4.25 -8.73
CA GLY A 426 -11.40 -4.13 -7.28
C GLY A 426 -11.66 -2.69 -6.87
N HIS A 427 -12.04 -2.45 -5.60
CA HIS A 427 -12.31 -1.09 -5.08
C HIS A 427 -13.38 -0.32 -5.86
N GLN A 428 -14.21 -1.03 -6.63
CA GLN A 428 -15.20 -0.47 -7.54
C GLN A 428 -16.46 -0.03 -6.81
N HIS A 429 -17.10 0.98 -7.40
CA HIS A 429 -18.44 1.43 -7.08
C HIS A 429 -19.40 1.17 -8.24
N ASN A 430 -20.68 1.39 -8.04
CA ASN A 430 -21.72 1.26 -9.05
C ASN A 430 -21.97 2.63 -9.72
N ASP A 431 -20.94 3.18 -10.36
CA ASP A 431 -20.78 4.59 -10.72
C ASP A 431 -20.58 4.86 -12.22
N LYS A 432 -20.72 3.86 -13.09
CA LYS A 432 -20.62 4.08 -14.54
C LYS A 432 -21.62 5.14 -14.98
N LEU A 433 -21.18 6.10 -15.82
CA LEU A 433 -21.85 7.31 -16.28
C LEU A 433 -21.86 8.45 -15.23
N HIS A 434 -21.09 8.35 -14.15
CA HIS A 434 -20.90 9.45 -13.20
C HIS A 434 -20.24 10.66 -13.89
N LEU A 435 -20.68 11.87 -13.51
CA LEU A 435 -20.10 13.13 -13.96
C LEU A 435 -19.74 14.01 -12.76
N SER A 436 -18.46 14.37 -12.63
CA SER A 436 -17.97 15.41 -11.72
C SER A 436 -17.67 16.69 -12.47
N VAL A 437 -17.86 17.86 -11.81
CA VAL A 437 -17.63 19.20 -12.39
C VAL A 437 -16.92 20.09 -11.40
N SER A 438 -15.88 20.78 -11.88
CA SER A 438 -15.14 21.83 -11.15
C SER A 438 -14.93 23.03 -12.09
N ALA A 439 -14.93 24.23 -11.57
CA ALA A 439 -14.62 25.47 -12.28
C ALA A 439 -14.28 26.60 -11.30
N TYR A 440 -13.62 27.65 -11.76
CA TYR A 440 -13.29 28.83 -10.95
C TYR A 440 -12.53 28.49 -9.67
N GLY A 441 -11.72 27.41 -9.70
CA GLY A 441 -10.97 26.92 -8.55
C GLY A 441 -11.83 26.26 -7.46
N GLN A 442 -13.06 25.87 -7.77
CA GLN A 442 -14.03 25.25 -6.85
C GLN A 442 -14.57 23.94 -7.42
N ASP A 443 -14.91 23.01 -6.52
CA ASP A 443 -15.62 21.76 -6.86
C ASP A 443 -17.14 21.99 -6.72
N PHE A 444 -17.92 21.62 -7.73
CA PHE A 444 -19.37 21.78 -7.73
C PHE A 444 -20.09 20.44 -7.62
N LEU A 445 -19.96 19.58 -8.62
CA LEU A 445 -20.53 18.23 -8.62
C LEU A 445 -19.42 17.24 -8.32
N VAL A 446 -19.61 16.44 -7.28
CA VAL A 446 -18.57 15.59 -6.71
C VAL A 446 -18.99 14.14 -6.59
N ASP A 447 -17.99 13.30 -6.44
CA ASP A 447 -18.08 11.93 -5.96
C ASP A 447 -17.79 11.89 -4.47
N SER A 448 -18.42 10.96 -3.75
CA SER A 448 -18.27 10.83 -2.30
C SER A 448 -16.97 10.13 -1.88
N GLY A 449 -16.32 9.41 -2.80
CA GLY A 449 -15.18 8.53 -2.48
C GLY A 449 -15.56 7.37 -1.57
N ARG A 450 -14.59 6.80 -0.84
CA ARG A 450 -14.76 5.52 -0.14
C ARG A 450 -15.25 5.58 1.31
N PHE A 451 -15.14 6.70 2.00
CA PHE A 451 -15.24 6.81 3.47
C PHE A 451 -14.21 5.91 4.19
N ALA A 452 -14.67 4.96 5.00
CA ALA A 452 -13.82 4.01 5.73
C ALA A 452 -14.08 2.57 5.28
N TYR A 453 -13.16 1.65 5.62
CA TYR A 453 -13.34 0.22 5.32
C TYR A 453 -14.01 -0.54 6.45
N THR A 454 -13.81 -0.12 7.70
CA THR A 454 -14.28 -0.79 8.91
C THR A 454 -14.78 0.23 9.93
N GLY A 455 -15.48 -0.26 10.95
CA GLY A 455 -16.01 0.54 12.05
C GLY A 455 -17.30 1.28 11.71
N GLU A 456 -17.81 2.06 12.65
CA GLU A 456 -19.11 2.73 12.61
C GLU A 456 -19.32 3.62 11.37
N VAL A 457 -18.29 4.33 10.94
CA VAL A 457 -18.33 5.18 9.75
C VAL A 457 -18.53 4.34 8.49
N ALA A 458 -17.81 3.20 8.39
CA ALA A 458 -17.97 2.28 7.27
C ALA A 458 -19.34 1.66 7.24
N GLU A 459 -19.84 1.17 8.38
CA GLU A 459 -21.18 0.58 8.47
C GLU A 459 -22.28 1.54 8.02
N LYS A 460 -22.13 2.83 8.34
CA LYS A 460 -23.10 3.86 8.02
C LYS A 460 -23.02 4.38 6.58
N PHE A 461 -21.83 4.62 6.06
CA PHE A 461 -21.65 5.40 4.83
C PHE A 461 -21.09 4.60 3.64
N ARG A 462 -20.33 3.52 3.88
CA ARG A 462 -19.69 2.78 2.78
C ARG A 462 -20.69 2.11 1.82
N PRO A 463 -21.78 1.46 2.28
CA PRO A 463 -22.79 0.90 1.35
C PRO A 463 -23.44 1.98 0.47
N TYR A 464 -23.65 3.18 1.00
CA TYR A 464 -24.13 4.33 0.23
C TYR A 464 -23.10 4.77 -0.80
N ALA A 465 -21.84 4.98 -0.38
CA ALA A 465 -20.76 5.40 -1.27
C ALA A 465 -20.53 4.45 -2.44
N GLN A 466 -20.64 3.14 -2.21
CA GLN A 466 -20.47 2.12 -3.24
C GLN A 466 -21.67 1.98 -4.17
N SER A 467 -22.85 2.42 -3.73
CA SER A 467 -24.08 2.32 -4.52
C SER A 467 -24.23 3.47 -5.51
N SER A 468 -25.02 3.26 -6.57
CA SER A 468 -25.37 4.33 -7.51
C SER A 468 -26.03 5.55 -6.85
N ALA A 469 -26.60 5.39 -5.66
CA ALA A 469 -27.19 6.49 -4.91
C ALA A 469 -26.14 7.51 -4.40
N GLY A 470 -24.89 7.10 -4.25
CA GLY A 470 -23.75 7.95 -3.86
C GLY A 470 -23.13 8.76 -5.02
N HIS A 471 -23.65 8.62 -6.24
CA HIS A 471 -23.05 9.18 -7.45
C HIS A 471 -24.01 10.06 -8.26
N ASN A 472 -23.50 10.84 -9.19
CA ASN A 472 -24.28 11.71 -10.08
C ASN A 472 -24.87 10.90 -11.22
N LEU A 473 -25.90 10.10 -10.91
CA LEU A 473 -26.48 9.07 -11.76
C LEU A 473 -28.00 9.09 -11.77
N LEU A 474 -28.60 8.13 -12.47
CA LEU A 474 -30.01 7.82 -12.41
C LEU A 474 -30.27 6.56 -11.59
N LEU A 475 -31.33 6.60 -10.77
CA LEU A 475 -31.95 5.39 -10.23
C LEU A 475 -33.24 5.09 -11.02
N ILE A 476 -33.46 3.82 -11.33
CA ILE A 476 -34.62 3.33 -12.05
C ILE A 476 -35.49 2.55 -11.07
N ASP A 477 -36.71 3.01 -10.80
CA ASP A 477 -37.60 2.48 -9.76
C ASP A 477 -36.89 2.38 -8.38
N GLY A 478 -35.99 3.34 -8.09
CA GLY A 478 -35.17 3.37 -6.88
C GLY A 478 -34.02 2.35 -6.88
N LYS A 479 -33.75 1.68 -8.00
CA LYS A 479 -32.69 0.68 -8.17
C LYS A 479 -31.47 1.28 -8.84
N GLY A 480 -30.29 0.93 -8.33
CA GLY A 480 -28.99 1.30 -8.88
C GLY A 480 -28.44 0.25 -9.85
N GLN A 481 -27.25 0.51 -10.32
CA GLN A 481 -26.49 -0.39 -11.17
C GLN A 481 -26.12 -1.69 -10.45
N GLN A 482 -25.99 -2.77 -11.20
CA GLN A 482 -25.52 -4.06 -10.70
C GLN A 482 -24.05 -3.97 -10.26
N ASN A 483 -23.67 -4.76 -9.26
CA ASN A 483 -22.29 -4.82 -8.78
C ASN A 483 -21.32 -5.40 -9.81
N GLY A 484 -20.06 -4.86 -9.81
CA GLY A 484 -18.91 -5.46 -10.48
C GLY A 484 -18.35 -6.68 -9.75
N PRO A 485 -17.15 -7.17 -10.08
CA PRO A 485 -16.17 -6.50 -10.95
C PRO A 485 -16.41 -6.70 -12.45
N ARG A 486 -15.86 -5.81 -13.25
CA ARG A 486 -15.80 -5.95 -14.72
C ARG A 486 -14.61 -5.20 -15.30
N LEU A 487 -13.82 -5.87 -16.11
CA LEU A 487 -12.68 -5.31 -16.81
C LEU A 487 -13.04 -4.98 -18.27
N ALA A 488 -12.37 -3.98 -18.84
CA ALA A 488 -12.39 -3.76 -20.29
C ALA A 488 -11.62 -4.88 -20.98
N ASN A 489 -12.20 -5.43 -22.04
CA ASN A 489 -11.55 -6.39 -22.94
C ASN A 489 -11.15 -5.75 -24.29
N LYS A 490 -11.56 -4.50 -24.53
CA LYS A 490 -11.20 -3.67 -25.67
C LYS A 490 -11.39 -2.20 -25.31
N PRO A 491 -10.66 -1.28 -25.95
CA PRO A 491 -10.88 0.15 -25.77
C PRO A 491 -12.23 0.59 -26.35
N LEU A 492 -12.77 1.69 -25.84
CA LEU A 492 -13.91 2.37 -26.43
C LEU A 492 -13.53 2.97 -27.80
N GLY A 493 -14.40 2.81 -28.81
CA GLY A 493 -14.18 3.30 -30.14
C GLY A 493 -14.44 4.81 -30.31
N GLU A 494 -14.08 5.36 -31.46
CA GLU A 494 -14.22 6.79 -31.78
C GLU A 494 -15.68 7.26 -31.86
N ASP A 495 -16.64 6.35 -31.98
CA ASP A 495 -18.08 6.62 -31.93
C ASP A 495 -18.56 7.04 -30.55
N HIS A 496 -17.77 6.76 -29.50
CA HIS A 496 -18.09 7.12 -28.13
C HIS A 496 -17.64 8.53 -27.73
N PHE A 497 -16.71 9.15 -28.46
CA PHE A 497 -16.17 10.46 -28.06
C PHE A 497 -15.71 11.31 -29.22
N LYS A 498 -15.61 12.62 -28.98
CA LYS A 498 -14.95 13.56 -29.87
C LYS A 498 -14.38 14.72 -29.08
N ILE A 499 -13.09 14.99 -29.25
CA ILE A 499 -12.43 16.19 -28.75
C ILE A 499 -12.22 17.13 -29.95
N ALA A 500 -12.81 18.33 -29.88
CA ALA A 500 -12.69 19.35 -30.91
C ALA A 500 -12.25 20.69 -30.31
N THR A 501 -11.83 21.63 -31.10
CA THR A 501 -11.36 22.94 -30.62
C THR A 501 -12.40 23.65 -29.74
N ASN A 502 -13.67 23.61 -30.14
CA ASN A 502 -14.74 24.38 -29.51
C ASN A 502 -15.69 23.55 -28.64
N PHE A 503 -15.61 22.22 -28.71
CA PHE A 503 -16.49 21.34 -27.95
C PHE A 503 -15.86 19.97 -27.71
N ASP A 504 -16.37 19.30 -26.71
CA ASP A 504 -16.15 17.87 -26.48
C ASP A 504 -17.49 17.14 -26.46
N TYR A 505 -17.48 15.90 -26.93
CA TYR A 505 -18.61 14.99 -26.92
C TYR A 505 -18.17 13.65 -26.34
N ALA A 506 -18.96 13.10 -25.43
CA ALA A 506 -18.74 11.76 -24.87
C ALA A 506 -20.08 11.07 -24.62
N SER A 507 -20.17 9.77 -24.93
CA SER A 507 -21.39 8.98 -24.73
C SER A 507 -21.10 7.55 -24.34
N SER A 508 -21.81 7.04 -23.33
CA SER A 508 -21.78 5.64 -22.96
C SER A 508 -23.13 5.17 -22.45
N SER A 509 -23.33 3.84 -22.38
CA SER A 509 -24.59 3.23 -21.98
C SER A 509 -24.40 2.21 -20.87
N PHE A 510 -25.48 1.99 -20.12
CA PHE A 510 -25.57 0.97 -19.08
C PHE A 510 -26.95 0.33 -19.08
N ASP A 511 -27.03 -1.01 -18.92
CA ASP A 511 -28.27 -1.80 -19.06
C ASP A 511 -28.45 -2.87 -17.96
N GLN A 512 -27.59 -2.88 -16.93
CA GLN A 512 -27.62 -3.89 -15.87
C GLN A 512 -27.93 -3.24 -14.52
N PHE A 513 -29.21 -3.30 -14.11
CA PHE A 513 -29.69 -2.76 -12.84
C PHE A 513 -30.01 -3.87 -11.85
N MET A 514 -29.76 -3.64 -10.55
CA MET A 514 -30.02 -4.62 -9.49
C MET A 514 -31.51 -4.87 -9.32
N ASP A 515 -31.91 -6.14 -9.28
CA ASP A 515 -33.27 -6.58 -8.96
C ASP A 515 -34.37 -5.84 -9.75
N LEU A 516 -34.09 -5.50 -11.00
CA LEU A 516 -35.02 -4.84 -11.89
C LEU A 516 -35.64 -5.86 -12.86
N GLU A 517 -36.97 -6.02 -12.84
CA GLU A 517 -37.65 -6.84 -13.81
C GLU A 517 -37.76 -6.14 -15.18
N GLY A 518 -37.60 -6.92 -16.25
CA GLY A 518 -37.69 -6.41 -17.62
C GLY A 518 -36.37 -5.82 -18.12
N SER A 519 -36.43 -4.91 -19.09
CA SER A 519 -35.26 -4.31 -19.72
C SER A 519 -35.23 -2.80 -19.54
N VAL A 520 -34.05 -2.29 -19.23
CA VAL A 520 -33.75 -0.85 -19.22
C VAL A 520 -32.37 -0.64 -19.79
N LYS A 521 -32.22 0.35 -20.66
CA LYS A 521 -30.95 0.86 -21.11
C LYS A 521 -30.89 2.36 -20.87
N HIS A 522 -29.92 2.79 -20.09
CA HIS A 522 -29.59 4.19 -19.86
C HIS A 522 -28.40 4.57 -20.72
N THR A 523 -28.54 5.58 -21.55
CA THR A 523 -27.46 6.19 -22.31
C THR A 523 -27.30 7.63 -21.85
N ARG A 524 -26.10 7.99 -21.36
CA ARG A 524 -25.75 9.37 -21.04
C ARG A 524 -24.83 9.93 -22.11
N VAL A 525 -25.20 11.11 -22.59
CA VAL A 525 -24.37 11.94 -23.48
C VAL A 525 -23.94 13.17 -22.67
N VAL A 526 -22.65 13.47 -22.69
CA VAL A 526 -22.10 14.71 -22.18
C VAL A 526 -21.53 15.50 -23.37
N PHE A 527 -22.11 16.65 -23.65
CA PHE A 527 -21.64 17.58 -24.67
C PHE A 527 -21.17 18.86 -23.98
N TYR A 528 -19.90 19.17 -24.08
CA TYR A 528 -19.30 20.34 -23.47
C TYR A 528 -18.94 21.39 -24.50
N VAL A 529 -19.58 22.55 -24.45
CA VAL A 529 -19.18 23.72 -25.21
C VAL A 529 -18.06 24.41 -24.46
N ARG A 530 -16.86 24.35 -25.02
CA ARG A 530 -15.62 24.69 -24.33
C ARG A 530 -15.64 26.10 -23.76
N GLY A 531 -15.44 26.18 -22.43
CA GLY A 531 -15.41 27.42 -21.67
C GLY A 531 -16.79 28.07 -21.45
N GLN A 532 -17.90 27.38 -21.81
CA GLN A 532 -19.24 27.95 -21.70
C GLN A 532 -20.17 27.11 -20.82
N PHE A 533 -20.60 25.92 -21.28
CA PHE A 533 -21.57 25.07 -20.57
C PHE A 533 -21.49 23.61 -20.99
N TRP A 534 -22.10 22.75 -20.17
CA TRP A 534 -22.34 21.36 -20.48
C TRP A 534 -23.81 21.13 -20.83
N VAL A 535 -24.07 20.21 -21.75
CA VAL A 535 -25.38 19.62 -22.02
C VAL A 535 -25.29 18.15 -21.66
N VAL A 536 -26.06 17.73 -20.66
CA VAL A 536 -26.17 16.31 -20.27
C VAL A 536 -27.52 15.80 -20.75
N VAL A 537 -27.48 14.74 -21.57
CA VAL A 537 -28.70 14.10 -22.05
C VAL A 537 -28.73 12.66 -21.54
N ASP A 538 -29.73 12.34 -20.76
CA ASP A 538 -30.04 11.01 -20.30
C ASP A 538 -31.18 10.43 -21.13
N ASN A 539 -30.87 9.46 -22.00
CA ASN A 539 -31.86 8.72 -22.78
C ASN A 539 -32.10 7.36 -22.10
N ILE A 540 -33.37 7.08 -21.77
CA ILE A 540 -33.79 5.85 -21.11
C ILE A 540 -34.74 5.08 -22.05
N GLU A 541 -34.30 3.90 -22.49
CA GLU A 541 -35.10 2.93 -23.20
C GLU A 541 -35.60 1.89 -22.23
N THR A 542 -36.91 1.65 -22.18
CA THR A 542 -37.51 0.72 -21.21
C THR A 542 -38.73 0.00 -21.77
N ASP A 543 -38.99 -1.21 -21.27
CA ASP A 543 -40.11 -2.06 -21.68
C ASP A 543 -41.46 -1.64 -21.07
N ARG A 544 -41.46 -0.77 -20.07
CA ARG A 544 -42.66 -0.30 -19.34
C ARG A 544 -42.40 1.08 -18.70
N PRO A 545 -43.48 1.81 -18.30
CA PRO A 545 -43.32 3.06 -17.53
C PRO A 545 -42.58 2.79 -16.23
N ARG A 546 -41.60 3.66 -15.92
CA ARG A 546 -40.74 3.56 -14.75
C ARG A 546 -40.55 4.90 -14.07
N ARG A 547 -40.30 4.89 -12.78
CA ARG A 547 -39.85 6.07 -12.04
C ARG A 547 -38.34 6.27 -12.30
N ILE A 548 -37.96 7.50 -12.64
CA ILE A 548 -36.58 7.92 -12.86
C ILE A 548 -36.23 8.96 -11.83
N ASP A 549 -35.22 8.70 -11.01
CA ASP A 549 -34.67 9.66 -10.06
C ASP A 549 -33.28 10.10 -10.53
N ALA A 550 -33.11 11.38 -10.89
CA ALA A 550 -31.81 11.95 -11.27
C ALA A 550 -31.12 12.52 -10.03
N LEU A 551 -29.91 12.04 -9.74
CA LEU A 551 -29.16 12.41 -8.57
C LEU A 551 -27.96 13.31 -8.94
N TRP A 552 -27.81 14.41 -8.19
CA TRP A 552 -26.69 15.32 -8.32
C TRP A 552 -26.14 15.68 -6.93
N HIS A 553 -24.87 15.37 -6.68
CA HIS A 553 -24.19 15.55 -5.40
C HIS A 553 -23.32 16.81 -5.46
N TRP A 554 -23.70 17.80 -4.67
CA TRP A 554 -23.00 19.06 -4.58
C TRP A 554 -21.90 19.00 -3.54
N HIS A 555 -20.77 19.65 -3.81
CA HIS A 555 -19.71 19.76 -2.81
C HIS A 555 -20.25 20.45 -1.54
N PRO A 556 -19.94 19.93 -0.33
CA PRO A 556 -20.58 20.40 0.91
C PRO A 556 -20.26 21.86 1.27
N GLU A 557 -19.22 22.46 0.70
CA GLU A 557 -18.89 23.88 0.88
C GLU A 557 -19.77 24.81 0.03
N ASN A 558 -20.55 24.29 -0.92
CA ASN A 558 -21.43 25.10 -1.74
C ASN A 558 -22.75 25.38 -1.03
N THR A 559 -23.17 26.65 -1.03
CA THR A 559 -24.56 27.02 -0.74
C THR A 559 -25.41 26.78 -1.96
N VAL A 560 -26.38 25.87 -1.89
CA VAL A 560 -27.24 25.49 -3.01
C VAL A 560 -28.66 25.97 -2.79
N VAL A 561 -29.23 26.60 -3.80
CA VAL A 561 -30.64 27.02 -3.81
C VAL A 561 -31.38 26.39 -5.00
N LYS A 562 -32.67 26.12 -4.79
CA LYS A 562 -33.57 25.55 -5.81
C LYS A 562 -34.70 26.54 -6.12
N ASP A 563 -34.92 26.73 -7.41
CA ASP A 563 -36.08 27.49 -7.92
C ASP A 563 -36.71 26.73 -9.08
N ARG A 564 -37.95 26.24 -8.90
CA ARG A 564 -38.70 25.44 -9.89
C ARG A 564 -37.86 24.30 -10.53
N TYR A 565 -37.29 24.60 -11.69
CA TYR A 565 -36.52 23.67 -12.55
C TYR A 565 -35.02 23.92 -12.50
N THR A 566 -34.57 24.84 -11.64
CA THR A 566 -33.20 25.28 -11.56
C THR A 566 -32.62 25.00 -10.18
N VAL A 567 -31.44 24.44 -10.13
CA VAL A 567 -30.61 24.32 -8.93
C VAL A 567 -29.31 25.07 -9.19
N LYS A 568 -28.94 25.99 -8.31
CA LYS A 568 -27.72 26.78 -8.48
C LYS A 568 -26.96 26.95 -7.16
N THR A 569 -25.66 27.14 -7.29
CA THR A 569 -24.83 27.56 -6.15
C THR A 569 -24.88 29.09 -5.96
N LEU A 570 -24.57 29.55 -4.75
CA LEU A 570 -24.42 30.96 -4.40
C LEU A 570 -23.04 31.19 -3.78
N ASN A 571 -22.00 31.12 -4.60
CA ASN A 571 -20.63 31.35 -4.18
C ASN A 571 -20.14 32.69 -4.72
N GLU A 572 -19.19 33.31 -4.03
CA GLU A 572 -18.67 34.64 -4.39
C GLU A 572 -17.86 34.63 -5.70
N ARG A 573 -17.11 33.55 -5.97
CA ARG A 573 -16.12 33.48 -7.05
C ARG A 573 -16.67 32.94 -8.37
N GLY A 574 -17.61 32.04 -8.31
CA GLY A 574 -18.23 31.41 -9.50
C GLY A 574 -19.33 30.45 -9.09
N ASN A 575 -20.26 30.21 -10.00
CA ASN A 575 -21.44 29.42 -9.72
C ASN A 575 -21.75 28.43 -10.83
N LEU A 576 -22.27 27.28 -10.42
CA LEU A 576 -22.87 26.30 -11.33
C LEU A 576 -24.39 26.39 -11.24
N THR A 577 -25.04 26.41 -12.38
CA THR A 577 -26.51 26.30 -12.52
C THR A 577 -26.84 25.02 -13.28
N LEU A 578 -27.70 24.19 -12.69
CA LEU A 578 -28.22 22.95 -13.26
C LEU A 578 -29.71 23.12 -13.54
#